data_13f204112f4ad73475a5348b4b068ebe
#
_entry.id   13f204112f4ad73475a5348b4b068ebe
#
_cell.length_a   1.000
_cell.length_b   1.000
_cell.length_c   1.000
_cell.angle_alpha   90.00
_cell.angle_beta   90.00
_cell.angle_gamma   90.00
#
_symmetry.space_group_name_H-M   'P 1'
#
loop_
_entity.id
_entity.type
_entity.pdbx_description
1 polymer ?
#
loop_
_entity_poly.entity_id
_entity_poly.type
_entity_poly.pdbx_seq_one_letter_code
_entity_poly.pdbx_strand_id
1 'polypeptide(L)'
;DDLLNFSQENDIKIGTIADLIDYRLSMDATVESVLDKNVENEFGEFKLNVWRDKIRDEYHFSLLKGDLKSVESPLVRVQTQSILQDTLGINDLGKNWSIRDSLKRIANEGTGLFVLINHKDAKSYWLNKLEEKEIEPKSNRRVIGVGSQILRALDLKKITVLGTPTKYLSLIHISEPTRPER
;
A
#
# COMPACT_ATOMS: atom_id res chain seq x y z
N ASP A 1 -11.72 13.49 -29.29
CA ASP A 1 -12.89 14.35 -29.51
C ASP A 1 -14.05 13.56 -30.12
N ASP A 2 -13.87 12.70 -31.14
CA ASP A 2 -14.94 11.97 -31.82
C ASP A 2 -15.76 11.04 -30.94
N LEU A 3 -15.10 10.36 -29.96
CA LEU A 3 -15.79 9.50 -29.00
C LEU A 3 -16.68 10.27 -28.04
N LEU A 4 -16.29 11.48 -27.63
CA LEU A 4 -17.11 12.33 -26.77
C LEU A 4 -18.34 12.85 -27.52
N ASN A 5 -18.19 13.26 -28.77
CA ASN A 5 -19.30 13.67 -29.62
C ASN A 5 -20.27 12.50 -29.85
N PHE A 6 -19.75 11.33 -30.20
CA PHE A 6 -20.56 10.11 -30.37
C PHE A 6 -21.36 9.73 -29.12
N SER A 7 -20.73 9.87 -27.96
CA SER A 7 -21.38 9.63 -26.64
C SER A 7 -22.55 10.57 -26.43
N GLN A 8 -22.36 11.89 -26.69
CA GLN A 8 -23.40 12.90 -26.50
C GLN A 8 -24.55 12.74 -27.50
N GLU A 9 -24.23 12.45 -28.77
CA GLU A 9 -25.24 12.27 -29.82
C GLU A 9 -26.13 11.02 -29.59
N ASN A 10 -25.59 9.99 -28.94
CA ASN A 10 -26.29 8.72 -28.77
C ASN A 10 -26.71 8.45 -27.31
N ASP A 11 -26.55 9.40 -26.41
CA ASP A 11 -26.84 9.28 -24.97
C ASP A 11 -26.16 8.04 -24.32
N ILE A 12 -24.91 7.76 -24.75
CA ILE A 12 -24.11 6.63 -24.26
C ILE A 12 -23.06 7.16 -23.27
N LYS A 13 -23.00 6.56 -22.08
CA LYS A 13 -21.96 6.93 -21.09
C LYS A 13 -20.60 6.39 -21.53
N ILE A 14 -19.58 7.25 -21.48
CA ILE A 14 -18.18 6.87 -21.69
C ILE A 14 -17.48 6.79 -20.34
N GLY A 15 -16.71 5.72 -20.12
CA GLY A 15 -15.76 5.57 -19.04
C GLY A 15 -14.42 5.08 -19.57
N THR A 16 -13.34 5.34 -18.85
CA THR A 16 -12.04 4.77 -19.18
C THR A 16 -11.88 3.40 -18.52
N ILE A 17 -11.02 2.56 -19.09
CA ILE A 17 -10.64 1.28 -18.44
C ILE A 17 -10.00 1.54 -17.06
N ALA A 18 -9.28 2.67 -16.91
CA ALA A 18 -8.71 3.08 -15.65
C ALA A 18 -9.79 3.35 -14.60
N ASP A 19 -10.84 4.11 -14.96
CA ASP A 19 -11.97 4.40 -14.06
C ASP A 19 -12.72 3.12 -13.66
N LEU A 20 -12.87 2.18 -14.60
CA LEU A 20 -13.49 0.88 -14.31
C LEU A 20 -12.64 0.03 -13.34
N ILE A 21 -11.31 0.03 -13.51
CA ILE A 21 -10.39 -0.65 -12.59
C ILE A 21 -10.48 -0.01 -11.21
N ASP A 22 -10.44 1.32 -11.11
CA ASP A 22 -10.52 2.05 -9.86
C ASP A 22 -11.87 1.83 -9.17
N TYR A 23 -12.97 1.83 -9.93
CA TYR A 23 -14.29 1.49 -9.42
C TYR A 23 -14.34 0.06 -8.87
N ARG A 24 -13.85 -0.93 -9.60
CA ARG A 24 -13.82 -2.34 -9.14
C ARG A 24 -12.93 -2.51 -7.91
N LEU A 25 -11.77 -1.91 -7.89
CA LEU A 25 -10.89 -1.92 -6.69
C LEU A 25 -11.57 -1.26 -5.48
N SER A 26 -12.49 -0.33 -5.71
CA SER A 26 -13.25 0.33 -4.64
C SER A 26 -14.46 -0.48 -4.16
N MET A 27 -15.09 -1.25 -5.04
CA MET A 27 -16.33 -1.98 -4.73
C MET A 27 -16.11 -3.46 -4.39
N ASP A 28 -15.17 -4.12 -5.06
CA ASP A 28 -14.93 -5.55 -4.89
C ASP A 28 -13.92 -5.78 -3.75
N ALA A 29 -14.36 -6.38 -2.64
CA ALA A 29 -13.46 -6.85 -1.58
C ALA A 29 -12.72 -8.11 -2.08
N THR A 30 -11.64 -7.90 -2.84
CA THR A 30 -10.83 -9.01 -3.39
C THR A 30 -9.82 -9.55 -2.40
N VAL A 31 -9.57 -8.82 -1.32
CA VAL A 31 -8.61 -9.18 -0.27
C VAL A 31 -9.36 -9.64 0.96
N GLU A 32 -9.01 -10.81 1.47
CA GLU A 32 -9.56 -11.39 2.70
C GLU A 32 -8.47 -11.73 3.71
N SER A 33 -8.77 -11.59 4.99
CA SER A 33 -7.89 -12.09 6.07
C SER A 33 -8.05 -13.60 6.19
N VAL A 34 -6.96 -14.34 6.06
CA VAL A 34 -6.94 -15.81 6.13
C VAL A 34 -6.30 -16.33 7.40
N LEU A 35 -5.52 -15.52 8.10
CA LEU A 35 -4.87 -15.89 9.36
C LEU A 35 -4.52 -14.64 10.15
N ASP A 36 -4.68 -14.70 11.47
CA ASP A 36 -4.11 -13.72 12.38
C ASP A 36 -3.39 -14.42 13.54
N LYS A 37 -2.28 -13.83 13.99
CA LYS A 37 -1.44 -14.40 15.05
C LYS A 37 -0.61 -13.31 15.73
N ASN A 38 -0.44 -13.42 17.04
CA ASN A 38 0.55 -12.61 17.73
C ASN A 38 1.96 -13.13 17.43
N VAL A 39 2.85 -12.22 17.09
CA VAL A 39 4.26 -12.49 16.77
C VAL A 39 5.15 -11.50 17.50
N GLU A 40 6.37 -11.89 17.78
CA GLU A 40 7.38 -11.05 18.38
C GLU A 40 8.58 -10.90 17.43
N ASN A 41 9.12 -9.70 17.33
CA ASN A 41 10.38 -9.41 16.65
C ASN A 41 11.26 -8.49 17.51
N GLU A 42 12.40 -8.05 16.99
CA GLU A 42 13.33 -7.17 17.69
C GLU A 42 12.73 -5.82 18.16
N PHE A 43 11.54 -5.43 17.66
CA PHE A 43 10.80 -4.22 18.05
C PHE A 43 9.61 -4.55 18.97
N GLY A 44 9.51 -5.79 19.46
CA GLY A 44 8.51 -6.28 20.39
C GLY A 44 7.33 -6.97 19.70
N GLU A 45 6.21 -7.03 20.40
CA GLU A 45 5.01 -7.76 19.98
C GLU A 45 4.22 -6.99 18.92
N PHE A 46 3.72 -7.75 17.93
CA PHE A 46 2.81 -7.29 16.88
C PHE A 46 1.72 -8.33 16.63
N LYS A 47 0.57 -7.91 16.14
CA LYS A 47 -0.41 -8.80 15.56
C LYS A 47 -0.14 -8.91 14.06
N LEU A 48 0.29 -10.10 13.61
CA LEU A 48 0.43 -10.43 12.20
C LEU A 48 -0.92 -10.83 11.63
N ASN A 49 -1.32 -10.22 10.51
CA ASN A 49 -2.42 -10.70 9.69
C ASN A 49 -1.89 -11.09 8.32
N VAL A 50 -2.40 -12.22 7.80
CA VAL A 50 -2.13 -12.70 6.46
C VAL A 50 -3.37 -12.47 5.61
N TRP A 51 -3.18 -11.79 4.48
CA TRP A 51 -4.22 -11.38 3.54
C TRP A 51 -4.06 -12.11 2.23
N ARG A 52 -5.13 -12.67 1.69
CA ARG A 52 -5.15 -13.32 0.37
C ARG A 52 -5.85 -12.42 -0.64
N ASP A 53 -5.17 -12.10 -1.74
CA ASP A 53 -5.79 -11.54 -2.95
C ASP A 53 -6.40 -12.69 -3.76
N LYS A 54 -7.72 -12.79 -3.78
CA LYS A 54 -8.48 -13.85 -4.47
C LYS A 54 -8.30 -13.85 -5.99
N ILE A 55 -8.05 -12.68 -6.58
CA ILE A 55 -7.92 -12.56 -8.04
C ILE A 55 -6.59 -13.13 -8.51
N ARG A 56 -5.51 -12.88 -7.76
CA ARG A 56 -4.16 -13.27 -8.15
C ARG A 56 -3.61 -14.47 -7.40
N ASP A 57 -4.35 -14.93 -6.39
CA ASP A 57 -3.89 -15.95 -5.45
C ASP A 57 -2.53 -15.61 -4.82
N GLU A 58 -2.42 -14.37 -4.36
CA GLU A 58 -1.23 -13.85 -3.71
C GLU A 58 -1.50 -13.56 -2.24
N TYR A 59 -0.44 -13.65 -1.44
CA TYR A 59 -0.53 -13.41 -0.01
C TYR A 59 0.25 -12.16 0.36
N HIS A 60 -0.38 -11.31 1.17
CA HIS A 60 0.18 -10.08 1.70
C HIS A 60 0.19 -10.15 3.21
N PHE A 61 0.93 -9.28 3.87
CA PHE A 61 1.10 -9.31 5.32
C PHE A 61 0.86 -7.93 5.92
N SER A 62 0.31 -7.91 7.13
CA SER A 62 0.32 -6.70 7.94
C SER A 62 0.76 -7.00 9.36
N LEU A 63 1.51 -6.07 9.94
CA LEU A 63 1.95 -6.07 11.33
C LEU A 63 1.30 -4.88 12.04
N LEU A 64 0.42 -5.17 12.97
CA LEU A 64 -0.32 -4.20 13.75
C LEU A 64 0.30 -4.08 15.14
N LYS A 65 0.57 -2.84 15.57
CA LYS A 65 1.01 -2.49 16.92
C LYS A 65 -0.07 -1.72 17.65
N GLY A 66 -0.37 -2.11 18.88
CA GLY A 66 -1.36 -1.43 19.70
C GLY A 66 -2.81 -1.57 19.19
N ASP A 67 -3.68 -0.68 19.65
CA ASP A 67 -5.08 -0.60 19.20
C ASP A 67 -5.26 0.58 18.24
N LEU A 68 -5.48 0.28 16.95
CA LEU A 68 -5.65 1.30 15.92
C LEU A 68 -6.86 2.21 16.15
N LYS A 69 -7.86 1.74 16.93
CA LYS A 69 -9.07 2.52 17.24
C LYS A 69 -8.86 3.49 18.40
N SER A 70 -7.78 3.33 19.17
CA SER A 70 -7.45 4.23 20.29
C SER A 70 -6.92 5.60 19.83
N VAL A 71 -6.56 5.75 18.56
CA VAL A 71 -6.03 6.98 17.97
C VAL A 71 -6.83 7.40 16.75
N GLU A 72 -7.02 8.72 16.58
CA GLU A 72 -7.82 9.26 15.47
C GLU A 72 -7.20 8.97 14.10
N SER A 73 -5.87 8.99 14.02
CA SER A 73 -5.13 8.84 12.77
C SER A 73 -3.86 8.00 13.00
N PRO A 74 -3.98 6.65 13.04
CA PRO A 74 -2.84 5.78 13.29
C PRO A 74 -1.77 5.90 12.20
N LEU A 75 -0.51 5.68 12.62
CA LEU A 75 0.62 5.67 11.70
C LEU A 75 0.58 4.42 10.82
N VAL A 76 0.62 4.61 9.51
CA VAL A 76 0.51 3.50 8.54
C VAL A 76 1.63 3.57 7.52
N ARG A 77 2.25 2.43 7.27
CA ARG A 77 3.19 2.22 6.16
C ARG A 77 2.69 1.10 5.26
N VAL A 78 2.58 1.39 3.97
CA VAL A 78 2.32 0.37 2.93
C VAL A 78 3.52 0.37 1.99
N GLN A 79 4.15 -0.78 1.81
CA GLN A 79 5.27 -0.93 0.87
C GLN A 79 5.39 -2.34 0.33
N THR A 80 6.13 -2.48 -0.77
CA THR A 80 6.61 -3.77 -1.28
C THR A 80 7.98 -4.09 -0.69
N GLN A 81 8.34 -5.38 -0.62
CA GLN A 81 9.67 -5.80 -0.23
C GLN A 81 10.70 -5.36 -1.27
N SER A 82 11.80 -4.80 -0.81
CA SER A 82 13.00 -4.55 -1.61
C SER A 82 14.11 -5.51 -1.18
N ILE A 83 14.40 -6.52 -1.99
CA ILE A 83 15.49 -7.47 -1.70
C ILE A 83 16.82 -6.75 -1.48
N LEU A 84 17.09 -5.73 -2.28
CA LEU A 84 18.35 -4.96 -2.21
C LEU A 84 18.48 -4.21 -0.88
N GLN A 85 17.42 -3.52 -0.46
CA GLN A 85 17.43 -2.71 0.76
C GLN A 85 17.13 -3.55 2.01
N ASP A 86 16.06 -4.36 1.97
CA ASP A 86 15.54 -5.03 3.17
C ASP A 86 16.30 -6.32 3.51
N THR A 87 16.93 -6.96 2.51
CA THR A 87 17.69 -8.22 2.71
C THR A 87 19.18 -8.01 2.59
N LEU A 88 19.65 -7.26 1.59
CA LEU A 88 21.07 -7.03 1.35
C LEU A 88 21.63 -5.77 2.02
N GLY A 89 20.75 -4.91 2.61
CA GLY A 89 21.16 -3.71 3.31
C GLY A 89 21.74 -2.61 2.44
N ILE A 90 21.45 -2.61 1.12
CA ILE A 90 21.95 -1.59 0.17
C ILE A 90 21.09 -0.34 0.31
N ASN A 91 21.66 0.76 0.82
CA ASN A 91 20.92 1.97 1.17
C ASN A 91 21.09 3.14 0.18
N ASP A 92 21.94 3.02 -0.83
CA ASP A 92 22.24 4.06 -1.84
C ASP A 92 21.21 4.14 -2.98
N LEU A 93 20.23 3.24 -3.00
CA LEU A 93 19.21 3.13 -4.06
C LEU A 93 18.00 4.07 -3.86
N GLY A 94 18.19 5.17 -3.13
CA GLY A 94 17.16 6.19 -2.90
C GLY A 94 16.72 6.30 -1.44
N LYS A 95 16.10 7.44 -1.08
CA LYS A 95 15.63 7.76 0.28
C LYS A 95 14.28 7.08 0.60
N ASN A 96 14.23 5.78 0.52
CA ASN A 96 13.03 5.03 0.89
C ASN A 96 13.17 4.43 2.30
N TRP A 97 12.08 4.40 3.04
CA TRP A 97 12.02 3.71 4.32
C TRP A 97 12.26 2.21 4.12
N SER A 98 13.21 1.63 4.86
CA SER A 98 13.35 0.18 4.95
C SER A 98 12.19 -0.43 5.75
N ILE A 99 11.96 -1.73 5.61
CA ILE A 99 11.00 -2.45 6.47
C ILE A 99 11.41 -2.28 7.94
N ARG A 100 12.70 -2.43 8.24
CA ARG A 100 13.25 -2.30 9.60
C ARG A 100 12.98 -0.92 10.22
N ASP A 101 13.27 0.17 9.50
CA ASP A 101 13.06 1.53 9.99
C ASP A 101 11.57 1.83 10.18
N SER A 102 10.74 1.34 9.27
CA SER A 102 9.28 1.47 9.35
C SER A 102 8.71 0.79 10.59
N LEU A 103 9.13 -0.45 10.87
CA LEU A 103 8.69 -1.20 12.04
C LEU A 103 9.20 -0.56 13.34
N LYS A 104 10.46 -0.11 13.36
CA LYS A 104 11.03 0.64 14.49
C LYS A 104 10.24 1.91 14.79
N ARG A 105 9.87 2.67 13.75
CA ARG A 105 9.10 3.91 13.92
C ARG A 105 7.70 3.62 14.47
N ILE A 106 7.01 2.60 13.95
CA ILE A 106 5.69 2.18 14.42
C ILE A 106 5.75 1.67 15.87
N ALA A 107 6.79 0.89 16.21
CA ALA A 107 6.98 0.40 17.57
C ALA A 107 7.20 1.54 18.57
N ASN A 108 7.98 2.55 18.20
CA ASN A 108 8.24 3.74 19.04
C ASN A 108 6.97 4.60 19.23
N GLU A 109 6.08 4.64 18.24
CA GLU A 109 4.77 5.31 18.34
C GLU A 109 3.82 4.56 19.28
N GLY A 110 4.02 3.24 19.46
CA GLY A 110 3.17 2.37 20.26
C GLY A 110 1.87 1.95 19.56
N THR A 111 1.45 2.66 18.50
CA THR A 111 0.23 2.34 17.73
C THR A 111 0.45 2.62 16.25
N GLY A 112 0.19 1.62 15.41
CA GLY A 112 0.31 1.76 13.97
C GLY A 112 0.22 0.46 13.21
N LEU A 113 0.30 0.56 11.89
CA LEU A 113 0.13 -0.55 10.97
C LEU A 113 1.23 -0.53 9.90
N PHE A 114 1.91 -1.63 9.76
CA PHE A 114 2.79 -1.89 8.63
C PHE A 114 2.14 -2.90 7.68
N VAL A 115 2.05 -2.59 6.39
CA VAL A 115 1.50 -3.47 5.36
C VAL A 115 2.57 -3.77 4.33
N LEU A 116 2.89 -5.06 4.19
CA LEU A 116 3.81 -5.58 3.19
C LEU A 116 3.03 -6.20 2.04
N ILE A 117 3.09 -5.56 0.89
CA ILE A 117 2.51 -6.08 -0.34
C ILE A 117 3.55 -6.97 -1.02
N ASN A 118 3.27 -8.27 -1.04
CA ASN A 118 4.09 -9.23 -1.76
C ASN A 118 3.83 -9.13 -3.26
N HIS A 119 4.89 -9.25 -4.06
CA HIS A 119 4.82 -9.12 -5.51
C HIS A 119 5.62 -10.24 -6.17
N LYS A 120 4.93 -11.09 -6.97
CA LYS A 120 5.58 -12.22 -7.66
C LYS A 120 6.59 -11.77 -8.75
N ASP A 121 6.39 -10.58 -9.35
CA ASP A 121 7.23 -10.07 -10.44
C ASP A 121 8.44 -9.25 -9.95
N ALA A 122 9.02 -9.64 -8.82
CA ALA A 122 10.17 -8.95 -8.25
C ALA A 122 11.40 -8.89 -9.18
N LYS A 123 11.49 -9.83 -10.14
CA LYS A 123 12.66 -9.96 -11.03
C LYS A 123 12.94 -8.72 -11.87
N SER A 124 11.94 -8.16 -12.52
CA SER A 124 12.10 -6.96 -13.35
C SER A 124 12.26 -5.69 -12.52
N TYR A 125 11.66 -5.64 -11.34
CA TYR A 125 11.69 -4.46 -10.48
C TYR A 125 13.09 -4.13 -9.96
N TRP A 126 13.81 -5.09 -9.40
CA TRP A 126 15.16 -4.82 -8.87
C TRP A 126 16.21 -4.64 -9.96
N LEU A 127 16.07 -5.34 -11.12
CA LEU A 127 16.94 -5.12 -12.27
C LEU A 127 16.81 -3.69 -12.80
N ASN A 128 15.58 -3.23 -13.05
CA ASN A 128 15.33 -1.87 -13.51
C ASN A 128 15.87 -0.82 -12.52
N LYS A 129 15.78 -1.11 -11.23
CA LYS A 129 16.28 -0.22 -10.19
C LYS A 129 17.81 -0.12 -10.18
N LEU A 130 18.51 -1.24 -10.42
CA LEU A 130 19.97 -1.27 -10.54
C LEU A 130 20.48 -0.63 -11.84
N GLU A 131 19.69 -0.72 -12.90
CA GLU A 131 20.01 -0.13 -14.22
C GLU A 131 19.53 1.33 -14.33
N GLU A 132 19.05 1.95 -13.23
CA GLU A 132 18.51 3.31 -13.17
C GLU A 132 17.41 3.58 -14.22
N LYS A 133 16.74 2.54 -14.68
CA LYS A 133 15.62 2.63 -15.61
C LYS A 133 14.36 3.13 -14.90
N GLU A 134 13.56 3.95 -15.57
CA GLU A 134 12.27 4.38 -15.08
C GLU A 134 11.38 3.16 -14.78
N ILE A 135 10.88 3.10 -13.56
CA ILE A 135 9.94 2.05 -13.13
C ILE A 135 8.55 2.47 -13.57
N GLU A 136 7.92 1.65 -14.41
CA GLU A 136 6.57 1.93 -14.90
C GLU A 136 5.58 2.16 -13.75
N PRO A 137 4.68 3.16 -13.88
CA PRO A 137 3.71 3.53 -12.83
C PRO A 137 2.68 2.43 -12.51
N LYS A 138 2.59 1.37 -13.33
CA LYS A 138 1.64 0.25 -13.14
C LYS A 138 1.84 -0.51 -11.83
N SER A 139 3.08 -0.62 -11.34
CA SER A 139 3.37 -1.29 -10.06
C SER A 139 2.81 -0.50 -8.87
N ASN A 140 2.84 0.83 -8.92
CA ASN A 140 2.37 1.70 -7.84
C ASN A 140 0.85 1.63 -7.66
N ARG A 141 0.06 1.60 -8.74
CA ARG A 141 -1.42 1.50 -8.67
C ARG A 141 -1.87 0.23 -7.96
N ARG A 142 -1.18 -0.88 -8.20
CA ARG A 142 -1.48 -2.15 -7.56
C ARG A 142 -1.22 -2.11 -6.04
N VAL A 143 -0.06 -1.60 -5.63
CA VAL A 143 0.29 -1.47 -4.21
C VAL A 143 -0.76 -0.62 -3.49
N ILE A 144 -1.18 0.47 -4.11
CA ILE A 144 -2.24 1.35 -3.60
C ILE A 144 -3.56 0.59 -3.52
N GLY A 145 -3.96 -0.13 -4.57
CA GLY A 145 -5.23 -0.87 -4.63
C GLY A 145 -5.35 -1.94 -3.55
N VAL A 146 -4.36 -2.83 -3.44
CA VAL A 146 -4.34 -3.89 -2.42
C VAL A 146 -4.19 -3.29 -1.02
N GLY A 147 -3.30 -2.31 -0.86
CA GLY A 147 -3.10 -1.61 0.41
C GLY A 147 -4.39 -0.95 0.91
N SER A 148 -5.13 -0.24 0.04
CA SER A 148 -6.38 0.41 0.40
C SER A 148 -7.47 -0.57 0.81
N GLN A 149 -7.54 -1.75 0.18
CA GLN A 149 -8.48 -2.80 0.57
C GLN A 149 -8.16 -3.38 1.95
N ILE A 150 -6.87 -3.61 2.27
CA ILE A 150 -6.44 -4.04 3.60
C ILE A 150 -6.81 -2.98 4.65
N LEU A 151 -6.54 -1.70 4.38
CA LEU A 151 -6.88 -0.60 5.30
C LEU A 151 -8.39 -0.52 5.54
N ARG A 152 -9.20 -0.70 4.49
CA ARG A 152 -10.66 -0.74 4.58
C ARG A 152 -11.15 -1.95 5.38
N ALA A 153 -10.57 -3.13 5.17
CA ALA A 153 -10.90 -4.34 5.92
C ALA A 153 -10.59 -4.19 7.42
N LEU A 154 -9.64 -3.32 7.79
CA LEU A 154 -9.33 -2.95 9.17
C LEU A 154 -10.17 -1.76 9.69
N ASP A 155 -11.16 -1.29 8.91
CA ASP A 155 -12.04 -0.16 9.23
C ASP A 155 -11.29 1.16 9.53
N LEU A 156 -10.16 1.39 8.85
CA LEU A 156 -9.38 2.61 8.98
C LEU A 156 -9.92 3.70 8.06
N LYS A 157 -10.49 4.76 8.63
CA LYS A 157 -11.09 5.89 7.89
C LYS A 157 -10.12 7.06 7.72
N LYS A 158 -9.21 7.24 8.67
CA LYS A 158 -8.21 8.31 8.67
C LYS A 158 -6.87 7.71 9.11
N ILE A 159 -5.81 8.03 8.40
CA ILE A 159 -4.47 7.49 8.66
C ILE A 159 -3.41 8.57 8.50
N THR A 160 -2.30 8.42 9.20
CA THR A 160 -1.06 9.16 8.96
C THR A 160 -0.11 8.26 8.19
N VAL A 161 0.22 8.63 6.94
CA VAL A 161 1.08 7.80 6.08
C VAL A 161 2.54 8.05 6.40
N LEU A 162 3.28 6.99 6.71
CA LEU A 162 4.73 7.03 6.86
C LEU A 162 5.37 6.88 5.47
N GLY A 163 5.92 7.96 4.94
CA GLY A 163 6.54 7.97 3.62
C GLY A 163 6.93 9.35 3.13
N THR A 164 7.49 9.39 1.93
CA THR A 164 7.74 10.66 1.23
C THR A 164 6.40 11.25 0.76
N PRO A 165 6.16 12.56 0.86
CA PRO A 165 4.95 13.18 0.36
C PRO A 165 4.75 12.86 -1.13
N THR A 166 3.74 12.06 -1.44
CA THR A 166 3.37 11.73 -2.82
C THR A 166 1.87 12.01 -2.97
N LYS A 167 1.50 12.72 -4.03
CA LYS A 167 0.07 12.98 -4.31
C LYS A 167 -0.56 11.67 -4.80
N TYR A 168 -1.24 10.96 -3.92
CA TYR A 168 -2.06 9.80 -4.28
C TYR A 168 -3.46 10.31 -4.67
N LEU A 169 -3.71 10.49 -5.95
CA LEU A 169 -5.00 10.99 -6.47
C LEU A 169 -6.18 10.03 -6.25
N SER A 170 -5.91 8.74 -5.96
CA SER A 170 -6.93 7.71 -5.80
C SER A 170 -7.32 7.37 -4.36
N LEU A 171 -6.64 7.95 -3.36
CA LEU A 171 -6.98 7.78 -1.94
C LEU A 171 -7.78 8.96 -1.38
N ILE A 172 -8.43 9.76 -2.22
CA ILE A 172 -9.08 11.05 -1.92
C ILE A 172 -10.20 10.97 -0.87
N HIS A 173 -10.62 9.78 -0.47
CA HIS A 173 -11.56 9.61 0.64
C HIS A 173 -10.91 9.25 1.98
N ILE A 174 -9.57 9.15 2.03
CA ILE A 174 -8.78 9.01 3.25
C ILE A 174 -7.96 10.30 3.35
N SER A 175 -8.55 11.32 3.94
CA SER A 175 -7.98 12.68 4.01
C SER A 175 -6.78 12.76 4.97
N GLU A 176 -5.65 13.26 4.43
CA GLU A 176 -4.57 14.10 4.96
C GLU A 176 -4.17 14.04 6.46
N PRO A 177 -2.99 14.50 6.84
CA PRO A 177 -1.84 15.06 6.11
C PRO A 177 -0.49 14.37 6.40
N THR A 178 0.39 14.43 5.43
CA THR A 178 1.83 14.21 5.60
C THR A 178 2.46 15.23 6.55
N ARG A 179 2.99 14.79 7.65
CA ARG A 179 3.84 15.61 8.52
C ARG A 179 5.27 15.52 7.99
N PRO A 180 5.91 16.61 7.56
CA PRO A 180 7.34 16.59 7.23
C PRO A 180 8.13 16.44 8.54
N GLU A 181 8.94 15.39 8.66
CA GLU A 181 9.93 15.29 9.72
C GLU A 181 11.21 16.02 9.28
N ARG A 182 11.66 16.92 10.14
CA ARG A 182 12.99 17.54 10.12
C ARG A 182 14.04 16.55 10.60
#